data_f117ba8a2b46a0e48653b7b0ce21f0fb
#
_entry.id   f117ba8a2b46a0e48653b7b0ce21f0fb
#
_cell.length_a   1.000
_cell.length_b   1.000
_cell.length_c   1.000
_cell.angle_alpha   90.00
_cell.angle_beta   90.00
_cell.angle_gamma   90.00
#
_symmetry.space_group_name_H-M   'P 1'
#
loop_
_entity.id
_entity.type
_entity.pdbx_description
1 polymer ?
#
loop_
_entity_poly.entity_id
_entity_poly.type
_entity_poly.pdbx_seq_one_letter_code
_entity_poly.pdbx_strand_id
1 'polypeptide(L)'
;MPVNVTPEYLKAEDAYKSAKNPKEKLIALELMLSTIPKHKGTEKMQLQIKRNLSKLKKEVEKEKELKKGGSGGTSFFVRKEGAAQVALAGLPNSGKSTILNKLTGKDVDIGHYAFTTVKPTPAMLQYKDIQIQLVDMPGLIEGVSLGKGMGGPLISAIRAVDVIVIIVDLSVDPLKDLELILRELEAKGLRINKKVPNIEIQKLPTGGIEIIGENFLVGCNSQDVKKVLQEERVHNAIITIKEPVTLTDIFEVLDSSLEYKKAIIVGTKGDLPGSKEGLQKLESNVTNFKIIPVSAINNVNLDILPAEIFSILDIIRVYTRSPGGQIDNEAMPMKINSTALDAAKKVHKNLYKNFKFARVWGESAKFDGQ
;
A
#
# COMPACT_ATOMS: atom_id res chain seq x y z
N MET A 1 -41.58 -31.00 3.03
CA MET A 1 -42.79 -30.25 3.40
C MET A 1 -42.67 -28.86 2.76
N PRO A 2 -43.71 -28.38 2.04
CA PRO A 2 -43.69 -27.03 1.53
C PRO A 2 -43.63 -26.05 2.70
N VAL A 3 -42.72 -25.10 2.63
CA VAL A 3 -42.57 -24.05 3.63
C VAL A 3 -43.75 -23.11 3.47
N ASN A 4 -44.67 -23.09 4.44
CA ASN A 4 -45.82 -22.18 4.43
C ASN A 4 -45.30 -20.76 4.73
N VAL A 5 -45.04 -19.99 3.70
CA VAL A 5 -44.65 -18.57 3.77
C VAL A 5 -45.88 -17.66 3.71
N THR A 6 -45.82 -16.52 4.36
CA THR A 6 -46.91 -15.54 4.36
C THR A 6 -47.08 -14.88 2.99
N PRO A 7 -48.30 -14.45 2.62
CA PRO A 7 -48.51 -13.69 1.38
C PRO A 7 -47.63 -12.39 1.31
N GLU A 8 -47.35 -11.81 2.46
CA GLU A 8 -46.50 -10.63 2.61
C GLU A 8 -45.04 -10.95 2.27
N TYR A 9 -44.55 -12.15 2.66
CA TYR A 9 -43.22 -12.62 2.31
C TYR A 9 -43.11 -12.81 0.79
N LEU A 10 -44.12 -13.41 0.14
CA LEU A 10 -44.11 -13.60 -1.32
C LEU A 10 -44.07 -12.26 -2.07
N LYS A 11 -44.83 -11.25 -1.61
CA LYS A 11 -44.76 -9.89 -2.19
C LYS A 11 -43.37 -9.27 -2.01
N ALA A 12 -42.71 -9.46 -0.86
CA ALA A 12 -41.37 -8.97 -0.62
C ALA A 12 -40.33 -9.70 -1.47
N GLU A 13 -40.51 -11.01 -1.71
CA GLU A 13 -39.64 -11.79 -2.61
C GLU A 13 -39.75 -11.34 -4.08
N ASP A 14 -40.97 -11.06 -4.53
CA ASP A 14 -41.20 -10.53 -5.88
C ASP A 14 -40.64 -9.12 -6.04
N ALA A 15 -40.75 -8.28 -5.00
CA ALA A 15 -40.08 -6.97 -4.97
C ALA A 15 -38.56 -7.10 -5.04
N TYR A 16 -37.96 -8.11 -4.35
CA TYR A 16 -36.54 -8.39 -4.42
C TYR A 16 -36.10 -8.83 -5.83
N LYS A 17 -36.89 -9.69 -6.49
CA LYS A 17 -36.61 -10.18 -7.85
C LYS A 17 -36.73 -9.07 -8.91
N SER A 18 -37.66 -8.13 -8.72
CA SER A 18 -37.90 -7.02 -9.66
C SER A 18 -37.00 -5.79 -9.41
N ALA A 19 -36.35 -5.71 -8.25
CA ALA A 19 -35.49 -4.59 -7.87
C ALA A 19 -34.29 -4.45 -8.79
N LYS A 20 -34.12 -3.24 -9.36
CA LYS A 20 -33.03 -2.93 -10.33
C LYS A 20 -31.80 -2.33 -9.67
N ASN A 21 -31.91 -1.77 -8.48
CA ASN A 21 -30.80 -1.14 -7.79
C ASN A 21 -30.52 -1.75 -6.41
N PRO A 22 -29.28 -1.64 -5.89
CA PRO A 22 -28.89 -2.23 -4.60
C PRO A 22 -29.72 -1.72 -3.41
N LYS A 23 -30.20 -0.48 -3.44
CA LYS A 23 -31.01 0.10 -2.35
C LYS A 23 -32.40 -0.54 -2.27
N GLU A 24 -33.05 -0.72 -3.40
CA GLU A 24 -34.35 -1.39 -3.49
C GLU A 24 -34.25 -2.86 -3.05
N LYS A 25 -33.19 -3.56 -3.47
CA LYS A 25 -32.90 -4.92 -3.03
C LYS A 25 -32.71 -5.01 -1.51
N LEU A 26 -32.07 -4.00 -0.91
CA LEU A 26 -31.84 -3.97 0.53
C LEU A 26 -33.15 -3.81 1.30
N ILE A 27 -34.03 -2.90 0.88
CA ILE A 27 -35.36 -2.70 1.47
C ILE A 27 -36.20 -3.97 1.35
N ALA A 28 -36.21 -4.60 0.18
CA ALA A 28 -36.95 -5.83 -0.05
C ALA A 28 -36.43 -7.00 0.83
N LEU A 29 -35.11 -7.14 1.01
CA LEU A 29 -34.53 -8.16 1.90
C LEU A 29 -34.86 -7.90 3.38
N GLU A 30 -34.92 -6.65 3.83
CA GLU A 30 -35.33 -6.29 5.20
C GLU A 30 -36.80 -6.63 5.40
N LEU A 31 -37.62 -6.37 4.40
CA LEU A 31 -39.06 -6.74 4.45
C LEU A 31 -39.22 -8.27 4.44
N MET A 32 -38.49 -9.01 3.62
CA MET A 32 -38.46 -10.47 3.63
C MET A 32 -38.08 -11.01 5.01
N LEU A 33 -37.07 -10.43 5.67
CA LEU A 33 -36.63 -10.87 6.98
C LEU A 33 -37.66 -10.60 8.10
N SER A 34 -38.44 -9.52 7.99
CA SER A 34 -39.49 -9.16 8.94
C SER A 34 -40.76 -10.00 8.77
N THR A 35 -41.09 -10.40 7.54
CA THR A 35 -42.32 -11.11 7.20
C THR A 35 -42.19 -12.64 7.16
N ILE A 36 -40.95 -13.17 7.22
CA ILE A 36 -40.71 -14.61 7.23
C ILE A 36 -41.18 -15.23 8.57
N PRO A 37 -41.98 -16.30 8.57
CA PRO A 37 -42.39 -16.99 9.79
C PRO A 37 -41.18 -17.55 10.55
N LYS A 38 -41.17 -17.42 11.88
CA LYS A 38 -40.08 -17.89 12.75
C LYS A 38 -40.35 -19.30 13.25
N HIS A 39 -40.03 -20.31 12.44
CA HIS A 39 -40.11 -21.71 12.84
C HIS A 39 -38.93 -22.52 12.23
N LYS A 40 -38.70 -23.72 12.75
CA LYS A 40 -37.55 -24.58 12.40
C LYS A 40 -37.38 -24.84 10.91
N GLY A 41 -38.48 -24.85 10.13
CA GLY A 41 -38.48 -25.02 8.68
C GLY A 41 -37.97 -23.81 7.88
N THR A 42 -37.97 -22.61 8.47
CA THR A 42 -37.57 -21.36 7.82
C THR A 42 -36.17 -20.88 8.24
N GLU A 43 -35.50 -21.55 9.17
CA GLU A 43 -34.17 -21.14 9.69
C GLU A 43 -33.09 -20.99 8.58
N LYS A 44 -33.05 -21.94 7.64
CA LYS A 44 -32.14 -21.89 6.51
C LYS A 44 -32.38 -20.68 5.61
N MET A 45 -33.66 -20.35 5.35
CA MET A 45 -34.03 -19.18 4.56
C MET A 45 -33.71 -17.88 5.30
N GLN A 46 -33.97 -17.80 6.60
CA GLN A 46 -33.58 -16.64 7.42
C GLN A 46 -32.07 -16.40 7.42
N LEU A 47 -31.26 -17.47 7.53
CA LEU A 47 -29.82 -17.40 7.45
C LEU A 47 -29.35 -16.89 6.09
N GLN A 48 -29.98 -17.34 5.01
CA GLN A 48 -29.64 -16.92 3.66
C GLN A 48 -30.00 -15.45 3.40
N ILE A 49 -31.19 -15.01 3.88
CA ILE A 49 -31.61 -13.60 3.81
C ILE A 49 -30.63 -12.70 4.59
N LYS A 50 -30.27 -13.10 5.83
CA LYS A 50 -29.30 -12.37 6.66
C LYS A 50 -27.91 -12.26 5.99
N ARG A 51 -27.41 -13.33 5.35
CA ARG A 51 -26.16 -13.32 4.59
C ARG A 51 -26.21 -12.37 3.39
N ASN A 52 -27.31 -12.42 2.62
CA ASN A 52 -27.51 -11.55 1.47
C ASN A 52 -27.63 -10.09 1.91
N LEU A 53 -28.30 -9.82 3.00
CA LEU A 53 -28.48 -8.49 3.59
C LEU A 53 -27.12 -7.91 4.06
N SER A 54 -26.27 -8.73 4.70
CA SER A 54 -24.93 -8.33 5.10
C SER A 54 -24.03 -8.02 3.89
N LYS A 55 -24.08 -8.84 2.82
CA LYS A 55 -23.33 -8.60 1.59
C LYS A 55 -23.78 -7.31 0.91
N LEU A 56 -25.10 -7.14 0.76
CA LEU A 56 -25.66 -5.95 0.09
C LEU A 56 -25.41 -4.66 0.89
N LYS A 57 -25.46 -4.71 2.24
CA LYS A 57 -25.08 -3.55 3.08
C LYS A 57 -23.63 -3.14 2.83
N LYS A 58 -22.70 -4.09 2.76
CA LYS A 58 -21.29 -3.82 2.43
C LYS A 58 -21.12 -3.25 1.02
N GLU A 59 -21.89 -3.73 0.04
CA GLU A 59 -21.86 -3.20 -1.34
C GLU A 59 -22.41 -1.78 -1.41
N VAL A 60 -23.55 -1.51 -0.73
CA VAL A 60 -24.16 -0.17 -0.67
C VAL A 60 -23.28 0.81 0.12
N GLU A 61 -22.58 0.36 1.16
CA GLU A 61 -21.57 1.17 1.87
C GLU A 61 -20.37 1.49 0.96
N LYS A 62 -19.83 0.50 0.26
CA LYS A 62 -18.76 0.73 -0.75
C LYS A 62 -19.22 1.66 -1.87
N GLU A 63 -20.46 1.51 -2.37
CA GLU A 63 -21.02 2.45 -3.37
C GLU A 63 -21.25 3.85 -2.80
N LYS A 64 -21.64 3.96 -1.53
CA LYS A 64 -21.76 5.25 -0.84
C LYS A 64 -20.38 5.90 -0.63
N GLU A 65 -19.36 5.12 -0.32
CA GLU A 65 -17.99 5.59 -0.22
C GLU A 65 -17.43 6.02 -1.58
N LEU A 66 -17.69 5.24 -2.64
CA LEU A 66 -17.35 5.59 -4.02
C LEU A 66 -18.13 6.82 -4.54
N LYS A 67 -19.41 6.98 -4.19
CA LYS A 67 -20.23 8.15 -4.56
C LYS A 67 -19.96 9.38 -3.68
N LYS A 68 -19.53 9.21 -2.43
CA LYS A 68 -18.99 10.30 -1.60
C LYS A 68 -17.66 10.83 -2.15
N GLY A 69 -16.91 10.05 -2.91
CA GLY A 69 -15.76 10.51 -3.69
C GLY A 69 -16.12 11.42 -4.87
N GLY A 70 -17.40 11.52 -5.25
CA GLY A 70 -17.89 12.37 -6.36
C GLY A 70 -18.57 13.68 -5.97
N SER A 71 -18.80 13.94 -4.68
CA SER A 71 -19.46 15.16 -4.20
C SER A 71 -18.89 15.59 -2.85
N GLY A 72 -17.79 16.36 -2.87
CA GLY A 72 -17.32 17.18 -1.73
C GLY A 72 -16.53 16.45 -0.63
N GLY A 73 -16.28 15.17 -0.70
CA GLY A 73 -15.33 14.47 0.15
C GLY A 73 -13.92 14.60 -0.42
N THR A 74 -12.96 15.11 0.35
CA THR A 74 -11.55 15.18 -0.04
C THR A 74 -11.03 13.77 -0.35
N SER A 75 -10.98 13.40 -1.65
CA SER A 75 -10.29 12.19 -2.08
C SER A 75 -8.79 12.43 -1.98
N PHE A 76 -8.12 11.72 -1.08
CA PHE A 76 -6.65 11.72 -0.97
C PHE A 76 -6.00 10.78 -1.99
N PHE A 77 -6.80 10.12 -2.81
CA PHE A 77 -6.29 9.22 -3.85
C PHE A 77 -5.66 10.04 -4.97
N VAL A 78 -4.37 9.86 -5.17
CA VAL A 78 -3.62 10.39 -6.31
C VAL A 78 -3.43 9.25 -7.31
N ARG A 79 -3.91 9.43 -8.54
CA ARG A 79 -3.69 8.45 -9.60
C ARG A 79 -2.19 8.30 -9.83
N LYS A 80 -1.72 7.06 -9.86
CA LYS A 80 -0.31 6.75 -10.14
C LYS A 80 0.03 7.10 -11.58
N GLU A 81 1.07 7.91 -11.75
CA GLU A 81 1.63 8.33 -13.04
C GLU A 81 3.14 8.12 -13.04
N GLY A 82 3.72 8.00 -14.24
CA GLY A 82 5.15 7.74 -14.39
C GLY A 82 5.59 6.32 -14.00
N ALA A 83 6.86 6.18 -13.66
CA ALA A 83 7.51 4.91 -13.35
C ALA A 83 7.12 4.36 -11.98
N ALA A 84 7.00 5.24 -10.99
CA ALA A 84 6.69 4.93 -9.60
C ALA A 84 6.04 6.12 -8.91
N GLN A 85 5.39 5.86 -7.77
CA GLN A 85 4.81 6.87 -6.89
C GLN A 85 5.48 6.82 -5.52
N VAL A 86 5.94 7.97 -5.04
CA VAL A 86 6.69 8.13 -3.80
C VAL A 86 5.98 9.13 -2.90
N ALA A 87 5.67 8.75 -1.66
CA ALA A 87 5.11 9.66 -0.68
C ALA A 87 6.21 10.42 0.08
N LEU A 88 6.02 11.72 0.25
CA LEU A 88 6.81 12.53 1.18
C LEU A 88 6.05 12.59 2.51
N ALA A 89 6.62 12.00 3.55
CA ALA A 89 6.05 11.91 4.89
C ALA A 89 6.92 12.70 5.89
N GLY A 90 6.32 13.51 6.73
CA GLY A 90 7.09 14.28 7.73
C GLY A 90 6.17 15.22 8.50
N LEU A 91 6.67 15.76 9.62
CA LEU A 91 5.96 16.72 10.45
C LEU A 91 5.68 18.04 9.70
N PRO A 92 4.73 18.85 10.17
CA PRO A 92 4.59 20.23 9.69
C PRO A 92 5.93 20.98 9.78
N ASN A 93 6.20 21.82 8.78
CA ASN A 93 7.41 22.64 8.69
C ASN A 93 8.74 21.86 8.62
N SER A 94 8.71 20.54 8.41
CA SER A 94 9.93 19.74 8.19
C SER A 94 10.58 19.98 6.82
N GLY A 95 10.02 20.82 5.95
CA GLY A 95 10.58 21.15 4.64
C GLY A 95 10.12 20.26 3.48
N LYS A 96 9.04 19.47 3.63
CA LYS A 96 8.50 18.59 2.56
C LYS A 96 8.23 19.33 1.26
N SER A 97 7.40 20.38 1.31
CA SER A 97 7.02 21.15 0.12
C SER A 97 8.19 21.89 -0.50
N THR A 98 9.17 22.32 0.32
CA THR A 98 10.40 22.93 -0.16
C THR A 98 11.24 21.93 -0.96
N ILE A 99 11.41 20.70 -0.45
CA ILE A 99 12.10 19.62 -1.16
C ILE A 99 11.35 19.26 -2.44
N LEU A 100 10.02 19.13 -2.38
CA LEU A 100 9.21 18.84 -3.56
C LEU A 100 9.43 19.89 -4.66
N ASN A 101 9.34 21.18 -4.33
CA ASN A 101 9.53 22.27 -5.28
C ASN A 101 10.94 22.26 -5.89
N LYS A 102 11.95 22.07 -5.06
CA LYS A 102 13.35 22.00 -5.52
C LYS A 102 13.61 20.84 -6.47
N LEU A 103 13.04 19.66 -6.20
CA LEU A 103 13.24 18.47 -7.01
C LEU A 103 12.43 18.46 -8.32
N THR A 104 11.28 19.14 -8.35
CA THR A 104 10.35 19.07 -9.50
C THR A 104 10.29 20.36 -10.32
N GLY A 105 10.88 21.45 -9.83
CA GLY A 105 10.82 22.76 -10.48
C GLY A 105 9.43 23.38 -10.53
N LYS A 106 8.46 22.80 -9.78
CA LYS A 106 7.11 23.37 -9.64
C LYS A 106 7.07 24.29 -8.42
N ASP A 107 6.57 25.51 -8.61
CA ASP A 107 6.15 26.36 -7.50
C ASP A 107 4.83 25.83 -6.94
N VAL A 108 4.93 24.85 -6.06
CA VAL A 108 3.80 24.47 -5.22
C VAL A 108 3.69 25.56 -4.15
N ASP A 109 2.55 26.26 -4.09
CA ASP A 109 2.29 27.32 -3.11
C ASP A 109 2.68 26.85 -1.71
N ILE A 110 3.79 27.38 -1.19
CA ILE A 110 4.23 27.17 0.18
C ILE A 110 3.41 28.13 1.06
N GLY A 111 2.09 27.92 1.11
CA GLY A 111 1.22 28.69 1.98
C GLY A 111 1.41 28.26 3.44
N HIS A 112 1.69 29.18 4.32
CA HIS A 112 1.57 29.01 5.77
C HIS A 112 0.08 28.86 6.16
N TYR A 113 -0.55 27.78 5.71
CA TYR A 113 -1.94 27.48 6.06
C TYR A 113 -1.97 26.57 7.28
N ALA A 114 -1.97 27.16 8.46
CA ALA A 114 -2.53 26.50 9.63
C ALA A 114 -4.03 26.24 9.35
N PHE A 115 -4.44 24.97 9.40
CA PHE A 115 -5.85 24.53 9.44
C PHE A 115 -6.69 24.47 8.13
N THR A 116 -6.11 24.44 6.94
CA THR A 116 -6.88 24.09 5.74
C THR A 116 -6.70 22.61 5.36
N THR A 117 -7.78 21.98 4.88
CA THR A 117 -7.81 20.60 4.36
C THR A 117 -6.92 20.53 3.11
N VAL A 118 -5.64 20.29 3.30
CA VAL A 118 -4.66 20.28 2.20
C VAL A 118 -4.76 18.93 1.50
N LYS A 119 -5.01 18.95 0.20
CA LYS A 119 -5.03 17.76 -0.64
C LYS A 119 -3.59 17.30 -0.93
N PRO A 120 -3.35 15.98 -1.10
CA PRO A 120 -2.06 15.49 -1.58
C PRO A 120 -1.69 16.17 -2.89
N THR A 121 -0.47 16.71 -2.97
CA THR A 121 -0.01 17.45 -4.14
C THR A 121 0.99 16.60 -4.91
N PRO A 122 0.63 16.08 -6.09
CA PRO A 122 1.56 15.33 -6.93
C PRO A 122 2.44 16.28 -7.75
N ALA A 123 3.72 15.91 -7.89
CA ALA A 123 4.66 16.54 -8.79
C ALA A 123 5.56 15.48 -9.43
N MET A 124 6.06 15.75 -10.64
CA MET A 124 6.88 14.80 -11.39
C MET A 124 8.35 15.13 -11.24
N LEU A 125 9.11 14.20 -10.69
CA LEU A 125 10.55 14.22 -10.61
C LEU A 125 11.12 13.56 -11.86
N GLN A 126 11.92 14.28 -12.64
CA GLN A 126 12.66 13.72 -13.76
C GLN A 126 13.93 13.03 -13.26
N TYR A 127 14.08 11.75 -13.55
CA TYR A 127 15.34 11.03 -13.32
C TYR A 127 15.76 10.32 -14.60
N LYS A 128 16.83 10.83 -15.21
CA LYS A 128 17.28 10.38 -16.54
C LYS A 128 16.12 10.44 -17.54
N ASP A 129 15.71 9.32 -18.08
CA ASP A 129 14.66 9.14 -19.10
C ASP A 129 13.33 8.59 -18.54
N ILE A 130 13.15 8.61 -17.22
CA ILE A 130 11.90 8.24 -16.55
C ILE A 130 11.39 9.36 -15.65
N GLN A 131 10.11 9.34 -15.38
CA GLN A 131 9.45 10.24 -14.44
C GLN A 131 8.98 9.47 -13.20
N ILE A 132 9.26 10.00 -12.02
CA ILE A 132 8.82 9.48 -10.72
C ILE A 132 7.85 10.48 -10.13
N GLN A 133 6.66 10.04 -9.77
CA GLN A 133 5.66 10.89 -9.15
C GLN A 133 5.95 11.02 -7.65
N LEU A 134 6.30 12.23 -7.21
CA LEU A 134 6.38 12.59 -5.79
C LEU A 134 5.03 13.10 -5.32
N VAL A 135 4.58 12.69 -4.16
CA VAL A 135 3.30 13.13 -3.57
C VAL A 135 3.57 13.69 -2.19
N ASP A 136 3.40 15.00 -2.02
CA ASP A 136 3.40 15.61 -0.68
C ASP A 136 2.15 15.15 0.06
N MET A 137 2.35 14.46 1.18
CA MET A 137 1.28 13.94 2.04
C MET A 137 1.09 14.90 3.23
N PRO A 138 0.24 15.91 3.10
CA PRO A 138 -0.03 16.82 4.19
C PRO A 138 -0.82 16.12 5.29
N GLY A 139 -0.53 16.47 6.54
CA GLY A 139 -1.35 16.06 7.68
C GLY A 139 -1.25 14.60 8.09
N LEU A 140 -0.20 13.86 7.70
CA LEU A 140 -0.01 12.48 8.16
C LEU A 140 0.02 12.41 9.70
N ILE A 141 0.46 13.49 10.34
CA ILE A 141 0.68 13.59 11.78
C ILE A 141 -0.21 14.64 12.43
N GLU A 142 -0.69 15.64 11.68
CA GLU A 142 -1.58 16.68 12.18
C GLU A 142 -2.98 16.14 12.56
N GLY A 143 -3.47 15.11 11.87
CA GLY A 143 -4.79 14.53 12.15
C GLY A 143 -4.85 13.69 13.41
N VAL A 144 -3.72 13.13 13.86
CA VAL A 144 -3.64 12.23 15.02
C VAL A 144 -3.53 13.02 16.33
N SER A 145 -2.77 14.10 16.35
CA SER A 145 -2.66 14.98 17.53
C SER A 145 -3.96 15.72 17.86
N LEU A 146 -4.91 15.82 16.93
CA LEU A 146 -6.19 16.49 17.10
C LEU A 146 -7.40 15.58 17.27
N GLY A 147 -7.25 14.27 17.32
CA GLY A 147 -8.35 13.30 17.53
C GLY A 147 -9.45 13.33 16.44
N LYS A 148 -9.24 14.07 15.36
CA LYS A 148 -10.20 14.18 14.25
C LYS A 148 -9.88 13.17 13.15
N GLY A 149 -10.72 12.16 13.03
CA GLY A 149 -10.72 11.01 12.14
C GLY A 149 -10.41 11.17 10.63
N MET A 150 -9.40 11.91 10.26
CA MET A 150 -8.95 12.03 8.87
C MET A 150 -7.97 10.91 8.43
N GLY A 151 -7.62 9.99 9.34
CA GLY A 151 -6.58 8.99 9.11
C GLY A 151 -6.85 7.98 7.99
N GLY A 152 -8.09 7.56 7.77
CA GLY A 152 -8.42 6.49 6.82
C GLY A 152 -8.06 6.78 5.36
N PRO A 153 -8.53 7.87 4.74
CA PRO A 153 -8.24 8.18 3.35
C PRO A 153 -6.75 8.42 3.07
N LEU A 154 -6.04 9.07 4.01
CA LEU A 154 -4.61 9.33 3.90
C LEU A 154 -3.78 8.06 3.98
N ILE A 155 -4.14 7.15 4.88
CA ILE A 155 -3.51 5.83 4.98
C ILE A 155 -3.71 5.02 3.70
N SER A 156 -4.90 5.06 3.11
CA SER A 156 -5.14 4.41 1.82
C SER A 156 -4.25 4.98 0.71
N ALA A 157 -4.01 6.30 0.73
CA ALA A 157 -3.08 6.94 -0.21
C ALA A 157 -1.63 6.49 0.00
N ILE A 158 -1.16 6.39 1.26
CA ILE A 158 0.20 5.91 1.56
C ILE A 158 0.36 4.42 1.23
N ARG A 159 -0.68 3.62 1.44
CA ARG A 159 -0.66 2.21 1.02
C ARG A 159 -0.49 2.06 -0.50
N ALA A 160 -1.02 2.98 -1.28
CA ALA A 160 -0.95 2.95 -2.73
C ALA A 160 0.43 3.29 -3.31
N VAL A 161 1.28 4.02 -2.58
CA VAL A 161 2.62 4.40 -3.06
C VAL A 161 3.62 3.22 -3.03
N ASP A 162 4.66 3.31 -3.84
CA ASP A 162 5.70 2.28 -3.90
C ASP A 162 6.71 2.41 -2.76
N VAL A 163 7.11 3.65 -2.41
CA VAL A 163 8.17 3.98 -1.45
C VAL A 163 7.78 5.23 -0.66
N ILE A 164 8.33 5.36 0.54
CA ILE A 164 8.15 6.53 1.41
C ILE A 164 9.49 7.24 1.60
N VAL A 165 9.50 8.56 1.43
CA VAL A 165 10.61 9.42 1.84
C VAL A 165 10.20 10.13 3.12
N ILE A 166 10.85 9.78 4.22
CA ILE A 166 10.59 10.37 5.53
C ILE A 166 11.45 11.63 5.67
N ILE A 167 10.80 12.77 5.89
CA ILE A 167 11.46 14.07 5.99
C ILE A 167 11.45 14.53 7.43
N VAL A 168 12.66 14.73 7.98
CA VAL A 168 12.87 15.21 9.36
C VAL A 168 13.72 16.47 9.35
N ASP A 169 13.48 17.36 10.30
CA ASP A 169 14.22 18.59 10.49
C ASP A 169 15.43 18.35 11.38
N LEU A 170 16.64 18.48 10.82
CA LEU A 170 17.89 18.24 11.55
C LEU A 170 18.18 19.30 12.63
N SER A 171 17.59 20.49 12.53
CA SER A 171 17.88 21.60 13.45
C SER A 171 17.15 21.52 14.80
N VAL A 172 16.22 20.56 14.94
CA VAL A 172 15.44 20.34 16.18
C VAL A 172 15.79 18.95 16.78
N ASP A 173 14.80 18.12 17.06
CA ASP A 173 15.03 16.73 17.53
C ASP A 173 14.57 15.72 16.46
N PRO A 174 15.43 15.42 15.46
CA PRO A 174 15.04 14.59 14.33
C PRO A 174 14.75 13.14 14.72
N LEU A 175 15.34 12.64 15.81
CA LEU A 175 15.09 11.28 16.30
C LEU A 175 13.67 11.16 16.85
N LYS A 176 13.23 12.11 17.66
CA LYS A 176 11.88 12.16 18.21
C LYS A 176 10.83 12.29 17.10
N ASP A 177 11.10 13.12 16.09
CA ASP A 177 10.24 13.30 14.93
C ASP A 177 10.11 11.99 14.15
N LEU A 178 11.22 11.32 13.89
CA LEU A 178 11.25 10.02 13.21
C LEU A 178 10.47 8.96 13.99
N GLU A 179 10.69 8.83 15.30
CA GLU A 179 9.98 7.87 16.14
C GLU A 179 8.46 8.09 16.10
N LEU A 180 8.01 9.36 16.13
CA LEU A 180 6.60 9.70 16.03
C LEU A 180 6.02 9.26 14.68
N ILE A 181 6.72 9.57 13.57
CA ILE A 181 6.29 9.18 12.22
C ILE A 181 6.20 7.65 12.10
N LEU A 182 7.24 6.93 12.50
CA LEU A 182 7.28 5.47 12.40
C LEU A 182 6.19 4.81 13.25
N ARG A 183 5.96 5.28 14.47
CA ARG A 183 4.89 4.80 15.35
C ARG A 183 3.52 4.98 14.70
N GLU A 184 3.26 6.12 14.07
CA GLU A 184 2.00 6.38 13.39
C GLU A 184 1.80 5.47 12.16
N LEU A 185 2.84 5.29 11.35
CA LEU A 185 2.79 4.38 10.19
C LEU A 185 2.58 2.93 10.64
N GLU A 186 3.27 2.50 11.69
CA GLU A 186 3.16 1.15 12.26
C GLU A 186 1.78 0.88 12.85
N ALA A 187 1.20 1.84 13.59
CA ALA A 187 -0.16 1.76 14.13
C ALA A 187 -1.23 1.62 13.04
N LYS A 188 -0.91 2.00 11.81
CA LYS A 188 -1.77 1.86 10.64
C LYS A 188 -1.45 0.63 9.77
N GLY A 189 -0.67 -0.29 10.27
CA GLY A 189 -0.33 -1.55 9.61
C GLY A 189 0.76 -1.43 8.54
N LEU A 190 1.56 -0.36 8.55
CA LEU A 190 2.70 -0.22 7.65
C LEU A 190 3.98 -0.69 8.35
N ARG A 191 4.72 -1.57 7.72
CA ARG A 191 6.00 -2.09 8.18
C ARG A 191 7.12 -1.49 7.36
N ILE A 192 7.81 -0.49 7.93
CA ILE A 192 8.81 0.30 7.20
C ILE A 192 10.17 -0.35 7.31
N ASN A 193 10.81 -0.62 6.16
CA ASN A 193 12.11 -1.29 6.04
C ASN A 193 12.22 -2.62 6.80
N LYS A 194 11.09 -3.25 7.15
CA LYS A 194 11.09 -4.61 7.67
C LYS A 194 11.10 -5.60 6.51
N LYS A 195 11.81 -6.70 6.69
CA LYS A 195 11.79 -7.82 5.76
C LYS A 195 10.47 -8.57 5.91
N VAL A 196 9.84 -8.91 4.78
CA VAL A 196 8.68 -9.80 4.80
C VAL A 196 9.15 -11.18 5.27
N PRO A 197 8.54 -11.77 6.32
CA PRO A 197 8.91 -13.10 6.77
C PRO A 197 8.72 -14.14 5.65
N ASN A 198 9.71 -15.00 5.45
CA ASN A 198 9.67 -16.03 4.40
C ASN A 198 8.87 -17.25 4.86
N ILE A 199 7.57 -17.04 5.00
CA ILE A 199 6.59 -18.03 5.42
C ILE A 199 5.55 -18.18 4.31
N GLU A 200 5.38 -19.39 3.81
CA GLU A 200 4.32 -19.72 2.85
C GLU A 200 3.19 -20.45 3.57
N ILE A 201 1.96 -19.98 3.43
CA ILE A 201 0.77 -20.60 4.02
C ILE A 201 -0.17 -21.03 2.89
N GLN A 202 -0.25 -22.34 2.68
CA GLN A 202 -1.18 -22.95 1.72
C GLN A 202 -2.40 -23.48 2.47
N LYS A 203 -3.54 -22.79 2.36
CA LYS A 203 -4.80 -23.26 2.96
C LYS A 203 -5.34 -24.46 2.20
N LEU A 204 -5.75 -25.49 2.93
CA LEU A 204 -6.32 -26.73 2.41
C LEU A 204 -7.80 -26.87 2.81
N PRO A 205 -8.60 -27.67 2.08
CA PRO A 205 -9.98 -27.96 2.48
C PRO A 205 -10.08 -28.91 3.69
N THR A 206 -9.11 -29.83 3.84
CA THR A 206 -9.04 -30.86 4.91
C THR A 206 -7.59 -31.19 5.22
N GLY A 207 -7.30 -31.95 6.27
CA GLY A 207 -5.96 -32.49 6.55
C GLY A 207 -5.29 -31.92 7.80
N GLY A 208 -5.90 -30.91 8.45
CA GLY A 208 -5.31 -30.26 9.63
C GLY A 208 -4.18 -29.30 9.28
N ILE A 209 -3.34 -28.98 10.28
CA ILE A 209 -2.23 -28.04 10.13
C ILE A 209 -0.92 -28.82 10.15
N GLU A 210 -0.18 -28.77 9.04
CA GLU A 210 1.17 -29.29 8.89
C GLU A 210 2.18 -28.15 8.84
N ILE A 211 3.31 -28.31 9.52
CA ILE A 211 4.37 -27.30 9.59
C ILE A 211 5.66 -27.93 9.04
N ILE A 212 6.17 -27.34 7.98
CA ILE A 212 7.46 -27.71 7.37
C ILE A 212 8.48 -26.65 7.76
N GLY A 213 9.62 -27.07 8.32
CA GLY A 213 10.67 -26.17 8.80
C GLY A 213 10.49 -25.74 10.26
N GLU A 214 9.97 -26.62 11.11
CA GLU A 214 9.81 -26.36 12.57
C GLU A 214 11.12 -25.99 13.27
N ASN A 215 12.26 -26.42 12.75
CA ASN A 215 13.59 -26.08 13.24
C ASN A 215 13.94 -24.58 13.11
N PHE A 216 13.19 -23.82 12.32
CA PHE A 216 13.33 -22.37 12.18
C PHE A 216 12.47 -21.57 13.18
N LEU A 217 11.67 -22.22 14.01
CA LEU A 217 10.88 -21.53 15.04
C LEU A 217 11.79 -21.04 16.17
N VAL A 218 11.71 -19.75 16.49
CA VAL A 218 12.52 -19.10 17.53
C VAL A 218 11.59 -18.63 18.65
N GLY A 219 11.85 -19.13 19.88
CA GLY A 219 11.07 -18.75 21.06
C GLY A 219 9.62 -19.25 21.11
N CYS A 220 9.24 -20.15 20.19
CA CYS A 220 7.92 -20.77 20.13
C CYS A 220 8.02 -22.20 19.58
N ASN A 221 6.94 -22.97 19.67
CA ASN A 221 6.87 -24.34 19.17
C ASN A 221 5.68 -24.51 18.19
N SER A 222 5.61 -25.68 17.55
CA SER A 222 4.57 -26.02 16.57
C SER A 222 3.15 -25.93 17.15
N GLN A 223 2.97 -26.19 18.44
CA GLN A 223 1.66 -26.09 19.06
C GLN A 223 1.21 -24.63 19.20
N ASP A 224 2.14 -23.72 19.49
CA ASP A 224 1.85 -22.29 19.57
C ASP A 224 1.45 -21.76 18.21
N VAL A 225 2.16 -22.16 17.15
CA VAL A 225 1.81 -21.81 15.76
C VAL A 225 0.42 -22.33 15.39
N LYS A 226 0.10 -23.59 15.73
CA LYS A 226 -1.22 -24.16 15.47
C LYS A 226 -2.34 -23.42 16.18
N LYS A 227 -2.12 -22.99 17.43
CA LYS A 227 -3.10 -22.17 18.18
C LYS A 227 -3.37 -20.84 17.48
N VAL A 228 -2.31 -20.11 17.10
CA VAL A 228 -2.44 -18.83 16.36
C VAL A 228 -3.24 -19.01 15.09
N LEU A 229 -2.95 -20.04 14.31
CA LEU A 229 -3.70 -20.30 13.07
C LEU A 229 -5.16 -20.61 13.32
N GLN A 230 -5.47 -21.39 14.37
CA GLN A 230 -6.84 -21.71 14.74
C GLN A 230 -7.62 -20.48 15.22
N GLU A 231 -6.98 -19.58 15.96
CA GLU A 231 -7.55 -18.28 16.37
C GLU A 231 -7.88 -17.43 15.14
N GLU A 232 -6.99 -17.44 14.14
CA GLU A 232 -7.22 -16.77 12.83
C GLU A 232 -8.12 -17.59 11.88
N ARG A 233 -8.82 -18.60 12.39
CA ARG A 233 -9.76 -19.47 11.66
C ARG A 233 -9.13 -20.25 10.50
N VAL A 234 -7.86 -20.54 10.60
CA VAL A 234 -7.14 -21.43 9.67
C VAL A 234 -7.01 -22.79 10.33
N HIS A 235 -7.87 -23.73 9.95
CA HIS A 235 -7.92 -25.08 10.55
C HIS A 235 -7.20 -26.14 9.72
N ASN A 236 -6.98 -25.87 8.43
CA ASN A 236 -6.31 -26.80 7.53
C ASN A 236 -5.35 -26.00 6.64
N ALA A 237 -4.03 -26.23 6.79
CA ALA A 237 -3.00 -25.55 6.01
C ALA A 237 -1.67 -26.29 6.07
N ILE A 238 -0.85 -26.15 5.03
CA ILE A 238 0.58 -26.43 5.06
C ILE A 238 1.30 -25.10 5.22
N ILE A 239 2.16 -25.02 6.25
CA ILE A 239 3.01 -23.86 6.49
C ILE A 239 4.44 -24.24 6.23
N THR A 240 5.09 -23.54 5.32
CA THR A 240 6.50 -23.75 5.00
C THR A 240 7.31 -22.55 5.52
N ILE A 241 8.21 -22.83 6.47
CA ILE A 241 9.10 -21.83 7.08
C ILE A 241 10.49 -22.06 6.52
N LYS A 242 11.10 -21.00 5.96
CA LYS A 242 12.39 -21.10 5.25
C LYS A 242 13.53 -20.30 5.92
N GLU A 243 13.25 -19.59 7.00
CA GLU A 243 14.21 -18.80 7.75
C GLU A 243 13.78 -18.71 9.23
N PRO A 244 14.67 -18.31 10.16
CA PRO A 244 14.30 -18.12 11.56
C PRO A 244 13.14 -17.14 11.71
N VAL A 245 12.06 -17.57 12.37
CA VAL A 245 10.83 -16.80 12.58
C VAL A 245 10.32 -16.92 14.01
N THR A 246 9.70 -15.86 14.48
CA THR A 246 9.02 -15.80 15.78
C THR A 246 7.50 -15.97 15.60
N LEU A 247 6.79 -16.11 16.71
CA LEU A 247 5.33 -16.16 16.67
C LEU A 247 4.72 -14.85 16.11
N THR A 248 5.37 -13.71 16.38
CA THR A 248 4.98 -12.40 15.84
C THR A 248 5.04 -12.37 14.31
N ASP A 249 6.07 -12.98 13.71
CA ASP A 249 6.21 -13.05 12.26
C ASP A 249 5.08 -13.87 11.62
N ILE A 250 4.62 -14.90 12.30
CA ILE A 250 3.48 -15.72 11.85
C ILE A 250 2.19 -14.91 11.89
N PHE A 251 1.95 -14.15 12.96
CA PHE A 251 0.82 -13.23 13.04
C PHE A 251 0.87 -12.18 11.92
N GLU A 252 2.04 -11.59 11.67
CA GLU A 252 2.21 -10.59 10.60
C GLU A 252 1.89 -11.15 9.21
N VAL A 253 2.26 -12.39 8.90
CA VAL A 253 1.94 -13.03 7.60
C VAL A 253 0.44 -13.36 7.48
N LEU A 254 -0.24 -13.65 8.57
CA LEU A 254 -1.68 -13.91 8.60
C LEU A 254 -2.52 -12.63 8.46
N ASP A 255 -1.99 -11.50 8.92
CA ASP A 255 -2.68 -10.21 8.86
C ASP A 255 -2.55 -9.58 7.48
N SER A 256 -3.56 -9.82 6.63
CA SER A 256 -3.64 -9.23 5.29
C SER A 256 -3.77 -7.70 5.27
N SER A 257 -3.93 -7.06 6.43
CA SER A 257 -3.98 -5.60 6.54
C SER A 257 -2.60 -4.97 6.62
N LEU A 258 -1.55 -5.76 6.86
CA LEU A 258 -0.18 -5.27 6.93
C LEU A 258 0.43 -5.09 5.53
N GLU A 259 1.20 -4.03 5.37
CA GLU A 259 1.95 -3.75 4.16
C GLU A 259 3.39 -3.36 4.48
N TYR A 260 4.32 -3.95 3.75
CA TYR A 260 5.75 -3.69 3.88
C TYR A 260 6.16 -2.62 2.86
N LYS A 261 6.78 -1.53 3.34
CA LYS A 261 7.21 -0.41 2.50
C LYS A 261 8.69 -0.11 2.75
N LYS A 262 9.41 0.17 1.67
CA LYS A 262 10.76 0.72 1.76
C LYS A 262 10.72 2.21 2.02
N ALA A 263 11.67 2.71 2.78
CA ALA A 263 11.81 4.14 3.04
C ALA A 263 13.28 4.56 3.17
N ILE A 264 13.54 5.82 2.83
CA ILE A 264 14.75 6.55 3.18
C ILE A 264 14.39 7.74 4.06
N ILE A 265 15.38 8.25 4.79
CA ILE A 265 15.26 9.46 5.60
C ILE A 265 15.99 10.60 4.88
N VAL A 266 15.30 11.71 4.71
CA VAL A 266 15.88 12.97 4.24
C VAL A 266 15.90 13.95 5.40
N GLY A 267 17.09 14.22 5.91
CA GLY A 267 17.32 15.22 6.95
C GLY A 267 17.45 16.60 6.35
N THR A 268 16.47 17.45 6.56
CA THR A 268 16.42 18.81 5.99
C THR A 268 17.06 19.84 6.89
N LYS A 269 17.18 21.08 6.37
CA LYS A 269 17.70 22.25 7.10
C LYS A 269 19.12 22.03 7.63
N GLY A 270 19.96 21.30 6.87
CA GLY A 270 21.36 21.06 7.22
C GLY A 270 22.25 22.31 7.31
N ASP A 271 21.71 23.45 6.90
CA ASP A 271 22.34 24.77 6.98
C ASP A 271 22.09 25.47 8.33
N LEU A 272 21.15 25.02 9.14
CA LEU A 272 20.81 25.65 10.42
C LEU A 272 21.73 25.18 11.56
N PRO A 273 21.91 26.02 12.60
CA PRO A 273 22.61 25.61 13.83
C PRO A 273 21.94 24.39 14.47
N GLY A 274 22.74 23.47 15.02
CA GLY A 274 22.25 22.21 15.63
C GLY A 274 22.03 21.06 14.65
N SER A 275 22.06 21.31 13.33
CA SER A 275 21.80 20.27 12.33
C SER A 275 22.84 19.17 12.29
N LYS A 276 24.11 19.48 12.59
CA LYS A 276 25.20 18.49 12.67
C LYS A 276 24.99 17.51 13.83
N GLU A 277 24.64 18.03 14.98
CA GLU A 277 24.33 17.25 16.18
C GLU A 277 23.07 16.38 15.96
N GLY A 278 22.06 16.97 15.30
CA GLY A 278 20.85 16.22 14.92
C GLY A 278 21.14 15.08 13.97
N LEU A 279 22.01 15.29 12.97
CA LEU A 279 22.44 14.23 12.03
C LEU A 279 23.20 13.12 12.76
N GLN A 280 24.18 13.46 13.60
CA GLN A 280 24.94 12.50 14.40
C GLN A 280 24.03 11.66 15.29
N LYS A 281 23.03 12.30 15.91
CA LYS A 281 22.02 11.63 16.74
C LYS A 281 21.20 10.63 15.93
N LEU A 282 20.79 10.96 14.72
CA LEU A 282 20.08 10.04 13.82
C LEU A 282 20.96 8.87 13.41
N GLU A 283 22.18 9.12 12.93
CA GLU A 283 23.10 8.09 12.42
C GLU A 283 23.52 7.11 13.52
N SER A 284 23.64 7.58 14.76
CA SER A 284 24.00 6.73 15.92
C SER A 284 22.87 5.79 16.35
N ASN A 285 21.62 6.17 16.15
CA ASN A 285 20.45 5.44 16.67
C ASN A 285 19.67 4.69 15.59
N VAL A 286 19.91 4.99 14.30
CA VAL A 286 19.13 4.49 13.18
C VAL A 286 20.04 3.78 12.17
N THR A 287 20.01 2.45 12.17
CA THR A 287 20.89 1.62 11.32
C THR A 287 20.20 1.02 10.11
N ASN A 288 18.86 0.93 10.13
CA ASN A 288 18.06 0.26 9.09
C ASN A 288 17.48 1.22 8.03
N PHE A 289 17.92 2.49 8.04
CA PHE A 289 17.53 3.49 7.06
C PHE A 289 18.77 4.13 6.44
N LYS A 290 18.68 4.42 5.16
CA LYS A 290 19.60 5.34 4.51
C LYS A 290 19.22 6.77 4.88
N ILE A 291 20.15 7.53 5.44
CA ILE A 291 19.96 8.92 5.86
C ILE A 291 20.70 9.82 4.88
N ILE A 292 20.01 10.85 4.37
CA ILE A 292 20.55 11.81 3.41
C ILE A 292 20.34 13.21 3.96
N PRO A 293 21.39 13.86 4.50
CA PRO A 293 21.28 15.25 4.94
C PRO A 293 21.24 16.19 3.75
N VAL A 294 20.31 17.16 3.76
CA VAL A 294 20.15 18.13 2.68
C VAL A 294 19.97 19.55 3.21
N SER A 295 20.40 20.52 2.41
CA SER A 295 19.99 21.91 2.55
C SER A 295 19.33 22.38 1.26
N ALA A 296 18.04 22.65 1.31
CA ALA A 296 17.29 23.19 0.19
C ALA A 296 17.67 24.64 -0.15
N ILE A 297 18.13 25.42 0.84
CA ILE A 297 18.57 26.79 0.66
C ILE A 297 19.92 26.82 -0.06
N ASN A 298 20.88 26.04 0.41
CA ASN A 298 22.23 26.00 -0.14
C ASN A 298 22.39 24.99 -1.30
N ASN A 299 21.32 24.32 -1.72
CA ASN A 299 21.30 23.27 -2.74
C ASN A 299 22.28 22.11 -2.45
N VAL A 300 22.53 21.78 -1.18
CA VAL A 300 23.44 20.69 -0.79
C VAL A 300 22.70 19.35 -0.88
N ASN A 301 23.29 18.37 -1.57
CA ASN A 301 22.81 16.99 -1.74
C ASN A 301 21.42 16.85 -2.39
N LEU A 302 20.89 17.88 -3.03
CA LEU A 302 19.64 17.79 -3.77
C LEU A 302 19.78 17.01 -5.07
N ASP A 303 20.94 17.10 -5.70
CA ASP A 303 21.30 16.43 -6.96
C ASP A 303 21.39 14.91 -6.83
N ILE A 304 21.74 14.39 -5.65
CA ILE A 304 21.80 12.94 -5.41
C ILE A 304 20.44 12.32 -5.07
N LEU A 305 19.47 13.11 -4.57
CA LEU A 305 18.17 12.60 -4.12
C LEU A 305 17.42 11.82 -5.22
N PRO A 306 17.36 12.24 -6.48
CA PRO A 306 16.68 11.47 -7.52
C PRO A 306 17.27 10.08 -7.73
N ALA A 307 18.60 9.94 -7.66
CA ALA A 307 19.28 8.66 -7.78
C ALA A 307 19.01 7.76 -6.57
N GLU A 308 19.01 8.34 -5.38
CA GLU A 308 18.75 7.62 -4.14
C GLU A 308 17.29 7.14 -4.04
N ILE A 309 16.33 7.96 -4.44
CA ILE A 309 14.92 7.57 -4.55
C ILE A 309 14.76 6.43 -5.57
N PHE A 310 15.42 6.55 -6.73
CA PHE A 310 15.39 5.50 -7.74
C PHE A 310 15.95 4.16 -7.22
N SER A 311 17.03 4.20 -6.45
CA SER A 311 17.73 3.01 -5.95
C SER A 311 16.85 2.10 -5.08
N ILE A 312 15.88 2.68 -4.34
CA ILE A 312 15.01 1.94 -3.42
C ILE A 312 13.69 1.49 -4.06
N LEU A 313 13.39 1.94 -5.28
CA LEU A 313 12.14 1.62 -5.97
C LEU A 313 12.08 0.20 -6.53
N ASP A 314 13.18 -0.55 -6.51
CA ASP A 314 13.29 -1.88 -7.11
C ASP A 314 12.79 -1.93 -8.57
N ILE A 315 13.10 -0.88 -9.33
CA ILE A 315 12.76 -0.81 -10.74
C ILE A 315 14.03 -0.70 -11.59
N ILE A 316 13.92 -1.24 -12.79
CA ILE A 316 14.93 -1.17 -13.84
C ILE A 316 14.39 -0.39 -15.04
N ARG A 317 15.29 0.20 -15.81
CA ARG A 317 14.98 0.88 -17.06
C ARG A 317 15.26 -0.07 -18.20
N VAL A 318 14.24 -0.46 -18.94
CA VAL A 318 14.32 -1.38 -20.08
C VAL A 318 14.02 -0.60 -21.35
N TYR A 319 14.89 -0.69 -22.33
CA TYR A 319 14.69 -0.08 -23.63
C TYR A 319 14.27 -1.13 -24.64
N THR A 320 13.35 -0.79 -25.52
CA THR A 320 13.00 -1.65 -26.64
C THR A 320 13.85 -1.30 -27.85
N ARG A 321 14.10 -2.31 -28.70
CA ARG A 321 14.87 -2.17 -29.92
C ARG A 321 14.03 -2.64 -31.10
N SER A 322 13.88 -1.79 -32.10
CA SER A 322 13.19 -2.12 -33.34
C SER A 322 13.96 -3.16 -34.18
N PRO A 323 13.32 -3.91 -35.05
CA PRO A 323 14.00 -4.84 -35.97
C PRO A 323 15.09 -4.18 -36.82
N GLY A 324 14.98 -2.86 -37.09
CA GLY A 324 15.99 -2.06 -37.77
C GLY A 324 17.20 -1.67 -36.92
N GLY A 325 17.25 -2.10 -35.64
CA GLY A 325 18.37 -1.85 -34.75
C GLY A 325 18.33 -0.55 -33.96
N GLN A 326 17.31 0.28 -34.17
CA GLN A 326 17.12 1.53 -33.44
C GLN A 326 16.59 1.26 -32.02
N ILE A 327 17.22 1.87 -31.03
CA ILE A 327 16.82 1.77 -29.61
C ILE A 327 15.89 2.94 -29.30
N ASP A 328 14.81 2.65 -28.58
CA ASP A 328 13.89 3.70 -28.13
C ASP A 328 14.57 4.62 -27.12
N ASN A 329 14.29 5.92 -27.24
CA ASN A 329 14.87 6.92 -26.35
C ASN A 329 14.22 6.95 -24.96
N GLU A 330 13.02 6.42 -24.83
CA GLU A 330 12.29 6.35 -23.56
C GLU A 330 12.42 4.98 -22.94
N ALA A 331 12.82 4.93 -21.68
CA ALA A 331 12.88 3.70 -20.94
C ALA A 331 11.48 3.27 -20.47
N MET A 332 11.22 1.98 -20.60
CA MET A 332 10.08 1.33 -19.99
C MET A 332 10.46 0.91 -18.56
N PRO A 333 9.91 1.52 -17.51
CA PRO A 333 10.21 1.11 -16.12
C PRO A 333 9.61 -0.26 -15.85
N MET A 334 10.41 -1.18 -15.32
CA MET A 334 9.97 -2.53 -14.95
C MET A 334 10.46 -2.85 -13.53
N LYS A 335 9.80 -3.77 -12.84
CA LYS A 335 10.27 -4.25 -11.55
C LYS A 335 11.58 -5.05 -11.75
N ILE A 336 12.44 -4.98 -10.74
CA ILE A 336 13.62 -5.86 -10.69
C ILE A 336 13.15 -7.33 -10.72
N ASN A 337 13.89 -8.21 -11.38
CA ASN A 337 13.52 -9.62 -11.64
C ASN A 337 12.33 -9.82 -12.61
N SER A 338 11.88 -8.79 -13.33
CA SER A 338 10.93 -8.97 -14.43
C SER A 338 11.57 -9.78 -15.56
N THR A 339 10.76 -10.63 -16.20
CA THR A 339 11.20 -11.47 -17.33
C THR A 339 11.04 -10.76 -18.67
N ALA A 340 11.69 -11.26 -19.71
CA ALA A 340 11.49 -10.80 -21.08
C ALA A 340 10.03 -10.95 -21.54
N LEU A 341 9.31 -11.92 -21.01
CA LEU A 341 7.89 -12.13 -21.26
C LEU A 341 7.04 -11.01 -20.65
N ASP A 342 7.39 -10.53 -19.45
CA ASP A 342 6.75 -9.37 -18.81
C ASP A 342 6.98 -8.10 -19.61
N ALA A 343 8.19 -7.93 -20.16
CA ALA A 343 8.49 -6.83 -21.06
C ALA A 343 7.62 -6.87 -22.33
N ALA A 344 7.54 -8.02 -22.98
CA ALA A 344 6.68 -8.21 -24.16
C ALA A 344 5.21 -7.91 -23.87
N LYS A 345 4.70 -8.33 -22.69
CA LYS A 345 3.34 -8.04 -22.22
C LYS A 345 3.09 -6.54 -22.05
N LYS A 346 4.09 -5.81 -21.54
CA LYS A 346 4.00 -4.37 -21.29
C LYS A 346 4.05 -3.56 -22.58
N VAL A 347 4.83 -4.00 -23.56
CA VAL A 347 4.89 -3.36 -24.89
C VAL A 347 3.58 -3.55 -25.65
N HIS A 348 3.13 -4.77 -25.83
CA HIS A 348 1.86 -5.02 -26.53
C HIS A 348 1.32 -6.43 -26.29
N LYS A 349 0.01 -6.55 -26.12
CA LYS A 349 -0.69 -7.81 -25.85
C LYS A 349 -0.44 -8.90 -26.92
N ASN A 350 -0.28 -8.51 -28.18
CA ASN A 350 0.01 -9.47 -29.27
C ASN A 350 1.43 -10.03 -29.19
N LEU A 351 2.42 -9.22 -28.75
CA LEU A 351 3.79 -9.71 -28.54
C LEU A 351 3.82 -10.76 -27.43
N TYR A 352 3.08 -10.54 -26.36
CA TYR A 352 2.93 -11.53 -25.30
C TYR A 352 2.33 -12.84 -25.78
N LYS A 353 1.22 -12.80 -26.55
CA LYS A 353 0.53 -13.99 -27.04
C LYS A 353 1.36 -14.80 -28.04
N ASN A 354 2.16 -14.15 -28.86
CA ASN A 354 2.99 -14.75 -29.88
C ASN A 354 4.46 -14.81 -29.50
N PHE A 355 4.78 -14.68 -28.20
CA PHE A 355 6.15 -14.66 -27.72
C PHE A 355 6.83 -16.01 -27.98
N LYS A 356 7.96 -15.98 -28.66
CA LYS A 356 8.80 -17.17 -28.92
C LYS A 356 10.15 -17.04 -28.20
N PHE A 357 10.81 -15.91 -28.38
CA PHE A 357 12.09 -15.59 -27.76
C PHE A 357 12.29 -14.07 -27.77
N ALA A 358 13.21 -13.59 -26.95
CA ALA A 358 13.70 -12.23 -26.98
C ALA A 358 15.23 -12.27 -26.99
N ARG A 359 15.84 -11.24 -27.56
CA ARG A 359 17.27 -11.00 -27.42
C ARG A 359 17.48 -9.90 -26.40
N VAL A 360 18.43 -10.08 -25.49
CA VAL A 360 18.69 -9.16 -24.40
C VAL A 360 20.13 -8.67 -24.48
N TRP A 361 20.35 -7.39 -24.24
CA TRP A 361 21.66 -6.74 -24.16
C TRP A 361 21.74 -5.98 -22.83
N GLY A 362 22.93 -5.76 -22.34
CA GLY A 362 23.24 -5.01 -21.13
C GLY A 362 23.79 -5.88 -20.01
N GLU A 363 24.02 -5.26 -18.86
CA GLU A 363 24.70 -5.88 -17.71
C GLU A 363 24.02 -7.14 -17.15
N SER A 364 22.71 -7.31 -17.36
CA SER A 364 21.95 -8.49 -16.92
C SER A 364 22.08 -9.69 -17.86
N ALA A 365 22.60 -9.48 -19.07
CA ALA A 365 22.82 -10.54 -20.06
C ALA A 365 24.20 -11.17 -19.87
N LYS A 366 24.33 -12.50 -20.03
CA LYS A 366 25.62 -13.19 -19.96
C LYS A 366 26.52 -12.86 -21.16
N PHE A 367 25.91 -12.50 -22.28
CA PHE A 367 26.56 -12.04 -23.51
C PHE A 367 25.57 -11.18 -24.31
N ASP A 368 26.09 -10.30 -25.16
CA ASP A 368 25.26 -9.43 -25.99
C ASP A 368 24.38 -10.22 -26.97
N GLY A 369 23.07 -9.94 -26.94
CA GLY A 369 22.09 -10.62 -27.77
C GLY A 369 21.69 -12.03 -27.27
N GLN A 370 21.89 -12.28 -25.99
CA GLN A 370 21.47 -13.52 -25.30
C GLN A 370 20.02 -13.87 -25.60
#